data_b2dfb13906e8b9508b1932c1b4cd62cc
#
_entry.id   b2dfb13906e8b9508b1932c1b4cd62cc
#
_cell.length_a   1.000
_cell.length_b   1.000
_cell.length_c   1.000
_cell.angle_alpha   90.00
_cell.angle_beta   90.00
_cell.angle_gamma   90.00
#
_symmetry.space_group_name_H-M   'P 1'
#
loop_
_entity.id
_entity.type
_entity.pdbx_description
1 polymer ?
#
loop_
_entity_poly.entity_id
_entity_poly.type
_entity_poly.pdbx_seq_one_letter_code
_entity_poly.pdbx_strand_id
1 'polypeptide(L)'
;APVLSFSSLSKAYLAPGWRTGWIAVGSSDRLNDVATAIKRLAEGRLCSTAPMQCGLVAALTGDRSHQDRFRSALVERARLTTERLNAMTGMSCVLPKAAFYAMPRLALPPGKTDVDYVLGLLRATGILCVYGSGFNMPPEAGAFRVVFLASPADLADIYDSMAAFTRSFLAT
;
A
#
# COMPACT_ATOMS: atom_id res chain seq x y z
N ALA A 1 -2.46 20.39 22.22
CA ALA A 1 -3.68 19.80 21.65
C ALA A 1 -3.80 18.35 22.12
N PRO A 2 -5.02 17.82 22.37
CA PRO A 2 -5.21 16.41 22.67
C PRO A 2 -4.82 15.55 21.45
N VAL A 3 -4.00 14.53 21.64
CA VAL A 3 -3.49 13.67 20.55
C VAL A 3 -3.63 12.20 20.93
N LEU A 4 -4.19 11.40 20.03
CA LEU A 4 -4.13 9.94 20.04
C LEU A 4 -3.24 9.50 18.87
N SER A 5 -2.16 8.80 19.16
CA SER A 5 -1.25 8.28 18.15
C SER A 5 -1.38 6.76 18.03
N PHE A 6 -1.62 6.29 16.82
CA PHE A 6 -1.77 4.87 16.51
C PHE A 6 -0.57 4.39 15.71
N SER A 7 -0.06 3.20 16.03
CA SER A 7 0.96 2.54 15.21
C SER A 7 0.89 1.02 15.35
N SER A 8 1.61 0.30 14.51
CA SER A 8 1.64 -1.15 14.53
C SER A 8 2.93 -1.73 13.95
N LEU A 9 3.18 -3.00 14.20
CA LEU A 9 4.27 -3.76 13.58
C LEU A 9 3.98 -4.15 12.11
N SER A 10 2.74 -3.96 11.63
CA SER A 10 2.28 -4.50 10.35
C SER A 10 3.06 -3.97 9.13
N LYS A 11 3.46 -2.71 9.13
CA LYS A 11 4.09 -2.06 7.96
C LYS A 11 5.57 -1.82 8.16
N ALA A 12 5.96 -0.90 9.03
CA ALA A 12 7.37 -0.55 9.25
C ALA A 12 8.24 -1.72 9.74
N TYR A 13 7.66 -2.67 10.45
CA TYR A 13 8.36 -3.85 10.98
C TYR A 13 8.11 -5.12 10.17
N LEU A 14 7.41 -5.04 9.04
CA LEU A 14 7.15 -6.16 8.12
C LEU A 14 6.45 -7.36 8.77
N ALA A 15 5.67 -7.13 9.82
CA ALA A 15 5.02 -8.16 10.61
C ALA A 15 3.47 -8.05 10.61
N PRO A 16 2.80 -8.03 9.42
CA PRO A 16 1.35 -7.86 9.36
C PRO A 16 0.59 -9.04 9.99
N GLY A 17 1.13 -10.24 9.95
CA GLY A 17 0.55 -11.44 10.55
C GLY A 17 0.58 -11.47 12.07
N TRP A 18 1.41 -10.65 12.70
CA TRP A 18 1.51 -10.60 14.15
C TRP A 18 0.33 -9.93 14.84
N ARG A 19 -0.45 -9.16 14.10
CA ARG A 19 -1.67 -8.48 14.59
C ARG A 19 -1.42 -7.63 15.85
N THR A 20 -0.27 -6.97 15.94
CA THR A 20 0.17 -6.19 17.10
C THR A 20 0.36 -4.73 16.74
N GLY A 21 -0.13 -3.87 17.62
CA GLY A 21 -0.01 -2.42 17.52
C GLY A 21 -0.24 -1.77 18.87
N TRP A 22 -0.19 -0.44 18.90
CA TRP A 22 -0.39 0.34 20.11
C TRP A 22 -1.10 1.65 19.85
N ILE A 23 -1.69 2.18 20.92
CA ILE A 23 -2.23 3.52 20.98
C ILE A 23 -1.43 4.28 22.04
N ALA A 24 -0.85 5.41 21.69
CA ALA A 24 -0.29 6.36 22.65
C ALA A 24 -1.28 7.49 22.88
N VAL A 25 -1.68 7.64 24.13
CA VAL A 25 -2.58 8.72 24.56
C VAL A 25 -1.73 9.87 25.09
N GLY A 26 -1.83 11.04 24.48
CA GLY A 26 -1.08 12.22 24.91
C GLY A 26 -1.51 12.71 26.29
N SER A 27 -0.58 13.36 26.99
CA SER A 27 -0.81 13.92 28.33
C SER A 27 -1.70 15.18 28.26
N SER A 28 -3.00 14.99 28.27
CA SER A 28 -3.99 16.09 28.32
C SER A 28 -5.19 15.63 29.15
N ASP A 29 -5.60 16.43 30.11
CA ASP A 29 -6.77 16.14 30.94
C ASP A 29 -8.05 15.92 30.11
N ARG A 30 -8.10 16.54 28.93
CA ARG A 30 -9.20 16.34 27.96
C ARG A 30 -9.29 14.91 27.42
N LEU A 31 -8.25 14.09 27.59
CA LEU A 31 -8.21 12.71 27.13
C LEU A 31 -8.43 11.67 28.23
N ASN A 32 -8.63 12.08 29.49
CA ASN A 32 -8.81 11.16 30.62
C ASN A 32 -10.01 10.23 30.44
N ASP A 33 -11.16 10.78 30.02
CA ASP A 33 -12.37 9.98 29.76
C ASP A 33 -12.17 9.06 28.54
N VAL A 34 -11.49 9.55 27.51
CA VAL A 34 -11.16 8.76 26.32
C VAL A 34 -10.22 7.61 26.67
N ALA A 35 -9.17 7.87 27.45
CA ALA A 35 -8.25 6.84 27.92
C ALA A 35 -8.97 5.76 28.73
N THR A 36 -9.89 6.18 29.62
CA THR A 36 -10.73 5.28 30.41
C THR A 36 -11.64 4.43 29.52
N ALA A 37 -12.26 5.04 28.52
CA ALA A 37 -13.11 4.32 27.55
C ALA A 37 -12.31 3.31 26.71
N ILE A 38 -11.13 3.68 26.23
CA ILE A 38 -10.22 2.78 25.51
C ILE A 38 -9.86 1.58 26.38
N LYS A 39 -9.52 1.80 27.65
CA LYS A 39 -9.19 0.72 28.58
C LYS A 39 -10.37 -0.25 28.75
N ARG A 40 -11.58 0.27 28.98
CA ARG A 40 -12.80 -0.58 29.12
C ARG A 40 -13.08 -1.39 27.85
N LEU A 41 -12.92 -0.80 26.67
CA LEU A 41 -13.06 -1.53 25.41
C LEU A 41 -12.00 -2.62 25.23
N ALA A 42 -10.76 -2.35 25.63
CA ALA A 42 -9.69 -3.34 25.61
C ALA A 42 -9.96 -4.52 26.58
N GLU A 43 -10.45 -4.23 27.79
CA GLU A 43 -10.86 -5.23 28.78
C GLU A 43 -12.00 -6.12 28.26
N GLY A 44 -12.99 -5.53 27.56
CA GLY A 44 -14.08 -6.29 26.94
C GLY A 44 -13.62 -7.24 25.81
N ARG A 45 -12.46 -6.99 25.21
CA ARG A 45 -11.85 -7.87 24.23
C ARG A 45 -10.93 -8.93 24.85
N LEU A 46 -10.72 -8.93 26.15
CA LEU A 46 -9.81 -9.79 26.94
C LEU A 46 -8.34 -9.39 26.73
N CYS A 47 -7.68 -9.83 25.66
CA CYS A 47 -6.29 -9.47 25.37
C CYS A 47 -5.97 -9.53 23.86
N SER A 48 -4.92 -8.82 23.47
CA SER A 48 -4.24 -9.07 22.20
C SER A 48 -3.41 -10.35 22.30
N THR A 49 -2.91 -10.86 21.15
CA THR A 49 -2.08 -12.08 21.08
C THR A 49 -0.84 -11.95 21.98
N ALA A 50 -0.85 -12.54 23.15
CA ALA A 50 0.19 -12.35 24.17
C ALA A 50 1.61 -12.68 23.69
N PRO A 51 1.89 -13.79 22.96
CA PRO A 51 3.23 -14.06 22.44
C PRO A 51 3.77 -12.93 21.56
N MET A 52 2.91 -12.30 20.76
CA MET A 52 3.31 -11.22 19.87
C MET A 52 3.56 -9.90 20.62
N GLN A 53 2.91 -9.69 21.76
CA GLN A 53 3.21 -8.55 22.63
C GLN A 53 4.62 -8.64 23.22
N CYS A 54 5.09 -9.84 23.56
CA CYS A 54 6.46 -10.03 24.02
C CYS A 54 7.50 -9.64 22.95
N GLY A 55 7.20 -9.92 21.68
CA GLY A 55 8.02 -9.52 20.54
C GLY A 55 8.04 -8.01 20.28
N LEU A 56 7.02 -7.26 20.76
CA LEU A 56 6.92 -5.81 20.54
C LEU A 56 8.10 -5.03 21.10
N VAL A 57 8.53 -5.37 22.31
CA VAL A 57 9.69 -4.70 22.96
C VAL A 57 10.94 -4.91 22.12
N ALA A 58 11.25 -6.15 21.74
CA ALA A 58 12.39 -6.46 20.89
C ALA A 58 12.34 -5.75 19.53
N ALA A 59 11.16 -5.67 18.91
CA ALA A 59 10.98 -4.95 17.64
C ALA A 59 11.25 -3.44 17.79
N LEU A 60 10.85 -2.84 18.92
CA LEU A 60 11.00 -1.39 19.14
C LEU A 60 12.39 -1.00 19.59
N THR A 61 13.12 -1.86 20.33
CA THR A 61 14.42 -1.57 20.93
C THR A 61 15.60 -2.28 20.26
N GLY A 62 15.33 -3.31 19.44
CA GLY A 62 16.35 -4.11 18.78
C GLY A 62 16.91 -3.53 17.49
N ASP A 63 17.70 -4.34 16.78
CA ASP A 63 18.27 -3.98 15.48
C ASP A 63 17.20 -3.73 14.42
N ARG A 64 17.36 -2.64 13.69
CA ARG A 64 16.44 -2.23 12.59
C ARG A 64 17.07 -2.31 11.20
N SER A 65 18.22 -2.93 11.06
CA SER A 65 18.94 -3.06 9.78
C SER A 65 18.07 -3.70 8.68
N HIS A 66 17.13 -4.58 9.06
CA HIS A 66 16.16 -5.16 8.12
C HIS A 66 15.24 -4.10 7.48
N GLN A 67 14.91 -3.02 8.20
CA GLN A 67 14.10 -1.91 7.65
C GLN A 67 14.90 -1.12 6.62
N ASP A 68 16.20 -0.90 6.86
CA ASP A 68 17.08 -0.19 5.94
C ASP A 68 17.29 -0.99 4.64
N ARG A 69 17.51 -2.31 4.76
CA ARG A 69 17.60 -3.20 3.60
C ARG A 69 16.31 -3.21 2.78
N PHE A 70 15.17 -3.31 3.46
CA PHE A 70 13.87 -3.29 2.78
C PHE A 70 13.59 -1.94 2.11
N ARG A 71 13.91 -0.83 2.78
CA ARG A 71 13.78 0.52 2.21
C ARG A 71 14.61 0.69 0.95
N SER A 72 15.86 0.23 0.97
CA SER A 72 16.73 0.29 -0.21
C SER A 72 16.17 -0.51 -1.39
N ALA A 73 15.68 -1.72 -1.14
CA ALA A 73 15.02 -2.53 -2.14
C ALA A 73 13.73 -1.87 -2.68
N LEU A 74 12.96 -1.18 -1.83
CA LEU A 74 11.77 -0.44 -2.27
C LEU A 74 12.11 0.75 -3.16
N VAL A 75 13.20 1.46 -2.89
CA VAL A 75 13.64 2.60 -3.74
C VAL A 75 13.97 2.11 -5.14
N GLU A 76 14.68 1.00 -5.28
CA GLU A 76 15.00 0.38 -6.57
C GLU A 76 13.71 -0.02 -7.32
N ARG A 77 12.82 -0.73 -6.65
CA ARG A 77 11.55 -1.19 -7.24
C ARG A 77 10.63 -0.03 -7.61
N ALA A 78 10.58 1.04 -6.82
CA ALA A 78 9.81 2.24 -7.12
C ALA A 78 10.31 2.92 -8.41
N ARG A 79 11.63 3.02 -8.59
CA ARG A 79 12.23 3.58 -9.82
C ARG A 79 11.88 2.71 -11.02
N LEU A 80 12.16 1.40 -10.95
CA LEU A 80 11.82 0.45 -12.02
C LEU A 80 10.34 0.56 -12.40
N THR A 81 9.44 0.54 -11.40
CA THR A 81 7.99 0.66 -11.61
C THR A 81 7.64 1.95 -12.35
N THR A 82 8.17 3.08 -11.88
CA THR A 82 7.88 4.39 -12.48
C THR A 82 8.40 4.48 -13.90
N GLU A 83 9.62 4.02 -14.17
CA GLU A 83 10.23 4.00 -15.51
C GLU A 83 9.42 3.13 -16.47
N ARG A 84 9.08 1.91 -16.05
CA ARG A 84 8.33 0.95 -16.89
C ARG A 84 6.91 1.45 -17.19
N LEU A 85 6.22 2.01 -16.21
CA LEU A 85 4.87 2.55 -16.42
C LEU A 85 4.89 3.79 -17.33
N ASN A 86 5.83 4.71 -17.13
CA ASN A 86 5.94 5.91 -17.98
C ASN A 86 6.40 5.60 -19.40
N ALA A 87 7.00 4.45 -19.66
CA ALA A 87 7.33 3.99 -21.01
C ALA A 87 6.12 3.43 -21.78
N MET A 88 4.99 3.19 -21.12
CA MET A 88 3.77 2.71 -21.78
C MET A 88 2.99 3.88 -22.38
N THR A 89 2.51 3.70 -23.60
CA THR A 89 1.69 4.71 -24.29
C THR A 89 0.45 5.08 -23.44
N GLY A 90 0.22 6.37 -23.28
CA GLY A 90 -0.93 6.89 -22.53
C GLY A 90 -0.84 6.74 -21.01
N MET A 91 0.23 6.16 -20.48
CA MET A 91 0.42 5.95 -19.04
C MET A 91 1.27 7.07 -18.44
N SER A 92 0.93 7.45 -17.20
CA SER A 92 1.74 8.38 -16.41
C SER A 92 1.80 7.93 -14.95
N CYS A 93 2.97 8.00 -14.34
CA CYS A 93 3.19 7.62 -12.97
C CYS A 93 4.19 8.57 -12.29
N VAL A 94 3.82 9.11 -11.14
CA VAL A 94 4.73 9.89 -10.29
C VAL A 94 5.53 8.94 -9.43
N LEU A 95 6.85 9.19 -9.30
CA LEU A 95 7.72 8.40 -8.43
C LEU A 95 7.24 8.45 -6.98
N PRO A 96 6.87 7.31 -6.38
CA PRO A 96 6.43 7.27 -4.99
C PRO A 96 7.57 7.65 -4.04
N LYS A 97 7.27 8.51 -3.07
CA LYS A 97 8.23 8.91 -2.01
C LYS A 97 8.11 8.09 -0.74
N ALA A 98 7.08 7.27 -0.62
CA ALA A 98 6.80 6.44 0.55
C ALA A 98 5.94 5.24 0.18
N ALA A 99 5.79 4.31 1.11
CA ALA A 99 5.05 3.06 0.97
C ALA A 99 5.62 2.14 -0.14
N PHE A 100 4.82 1.20 -0.61
CA PHE A 100 5.14 0.24 -1.68
C PHE A 100 4.02 0.20 -2.74
N TYR A 101 3.36 1.36 -2.93
CA TYR A 101 2.29 1.56 -3.89
C TYR A 101 2.63 2.69 -4.85
N ALA A 102 2.22 2.56 -6.10
CA ALA A 102 2.15 3.65 -7.08
C ALA A 102 0.71 3.81 -7.56
N MET A 103 0.35 5.02 -7.97
CA MET A 103 -0.96 5.36 -8.54
C MET A 103 -0.77 5.91 -9.96
N PRO A 104 -0.49 5.04 -10.95
CA PRO A 104 -0.47 5.46 -12.34
C PRO A 104 -1.85 5.89 -12.83
N ARG A 105 -1.83 6.65 -13.92
CA ARG A 105 -3.01 7.04 -14.68
C ARG A 105 -2.84 6.64 -16.13
N LEU A 106 -3.88 6.07 -16.71
CA LEU A 106 -3.97 5.78 -18.14
C LEU A 106 -4.92 6.78 -18.81
N ALA A 107 -4.51 7.37 -19.91
CA ALA A 107 -5.41 8.13 -20.78
C ALA A 107 -6.38 7.14 -21.44
N LEU A 108 -7.57 7.01 -20.87
CA LEU A 108 -8.56 6.04 -21.30
C LEU A 108 -9.21 6.42 -22.64
N PRO A 109 -9.58 5.45 -23.48
CA PRO A 109 -10.44 5.70 -24.63
C PRO A 109 -11.82 6.26 -24.19
N PRO A 110 -12.51 7.02 -25.05
CA PRO A 110 -13.84 7.55 -24.75
C PRO A 110 -14.82 6.48 -24.27
N GLY A 111 -15.54 6.74 -23.18
CA GLY A 111 -16.53 5.83 -22.60
C GLY A 111 -15.97 4.68 -21.78
N LYS A 112 -14.65 4.53 -21.66
CA LYS A 112 -14.00 3.55 -20.78
C LYS A 112 -13.73 4.13 -19.39
N THR A 113 -13.63 3.25 -18.41
CA THR A 113 -13.39 3.54 -17.01
C THR A 113 -12.13 2.83 -16.49
N ASP A 114 -11.65 3.24 -15.34
CA ASP A 114 -10.56 2.55 -14.63
C ASP A 114 -10.93 1.10 -14.27
N VAL A 115 -12.21 0.81 -14.01
CA VAL A 115 -12.71 -0.54 -13.76
C VAL A 115 -12.60 -1.41 -15.02
N ASP A 116 -12.96 -0.86 -16.21
CA ASP A 116 -12.84 -1.58 -17.49
C ASP A 116 -11.39 -1.99 -17.74
N TYR A 117 -10.45 -1.06 -17.53
CA TYR A 117 -9.03 -1.35 -17.68
C TYR A 117 -8.54 -2.42 -16.71
N VAL A 118 -8.79 -2.23 -15.40
CA VAL A 118 -8.27 -3.13 -14.35
C VAL A 118 -8.85 -4.54 -14.47
N LEU A 119 -10.16 -4.68 -14.71
CA LEU A 119 -10.77 -5.98 -14.90
C LEU A 119 -10.38 -6.64 -16.23
N GLY A 120 -10.21 -5.84 -17.27
CA GLY A 120 -9.68 -6.33 -18.55
C GLY A 120 -8.25 -6.86 -18.40
N LEU A 121 -7.38 -6.12 -17.73
CA LEU A 121 -6.01 -6.52 -17.42
C LEU A 121 -5.97 -7.84 -16.64
N LEU A 122 -6.79 -7.94 -15.57
CA LEU A 122 -6.87 -9.16 -14.77
C LEU A 122 -7.29 -10.38 -15.61
N ARG A 123 -8.32 -10.23 -16.43
CA ARG A 123 -8.83 -11.34 -17.27
C ARG A 123 -7.84 -11.77 -18.34
N ALA A 124 -7.10 -10.82 -18.90
CA ALA A 124 -6.15 -11.12 -20.00
C ALA A 124 -4.80 -11.64 -19.50
N THR A 125 -4.34 -11.20 -18.33
CA THR A 125 -2.96 -11.43 -17.89
C THR A 125 -2.82 -12.06 -16.50
N GLY A 126 -3.89 -12.08 -15.69
CA GLY A 126 -3.83 -12.46 -14.28
C GLY A 126 -3.26 -11.37 -13.36
N ILE A 127 -2.90 -10.19 -13.88
CA ILE A 127 -2.37 -9.08 -13.08
C ILE A 127 -3.49 -8.39 -12.34
N LEU A 128 -3.45 -8.44 -11.00
CA LEU A 128 -4.42 -7.79 -10.13
C LEU A 128 -3.95 -6.41 -9.71
N CYS A 129 -4.68 -5.38 -10.10
CA CYS A 129 -4.56 -4.01 -9.63
C CYS A 129 -5.84 -3.58 -8.89
N VAL A 130 -5.81 -2.42 -8.26
CA VAL A 130 -7.01 -1.84 -7.64
C VAL A 130 -7.37 -0.56 -8.40
N TYR A 131 -8.57 -0.49 -8.94
CA TYR A 131 -9.05 0.68 -9.66
C TYR A 131 -9.16 1.92 -8.74
N GLY A 132 -8.87 3.09 -9.28
CA GLY A 132 -8.80 4.35 -8.53
C GLY A 132 -10.13 4.82 -7.99
N SER A 133 -11.24 4.50 -8.68
CA SER A 133 -12.59 4.81 -8.22
C SER A 133 -12.93 4.12 -6.89
N GLY A 134 -12.28 3.00 -6.55
CA GLY A 134 -12.33 2.41 -5.21
C GLY A 134 -11.67 3.26 -4.12
N PHE A 135 -10.92 4.30 -4.49
CA PHE A 135 -10.35 5.32 -3.61
C PHE A 135 -11.02 6.70 -3.81
N ASN A 136 -12.25 6.70 -4.28
CA ASN A 136 -13.04 7.92 -4.52
C ASN A 136 -12.45 8.85 -5.60
N MET A 137 -11.69 8.31 -6.55
CA MET A 137 -11.25 9.03 -7.75
C MET A 137 -12.31 8.94 -8.85
N PRO A 138 -12.44 9.93 -9.75
CA PRO A 138 -13.32 9.81 -10.90
C PRO A 138 -12.93 8.61 -11.78
N PRO A 139 -13.88 7.73 -12.18
CA PRO A 139 -13.57 6.55 -12.98
C PRO A 139 -12.88 6.85 -14.31
N GLU A 140 -13.26 7.96 -14.93
CA GLU A 140 -12.70 8.48 -16.20
C GLU A 140 -11.26 9.01 -16.04
N ALA A 141 -10.78 9.23 -14.80
CA ALA A 141 -9.40 9.64 -14.54
C ALA A 141 -8.37 8.54 -14.87
N GLY A 142 -8.83 7.31 -15.12
CA GLY A 142 -8.00 6.17 -15.49
C GLY A 142 -6.94 5.80 -14.46
N ALA A 143 -7.15 6.19 -13.20
CA ALA A 143 -6.20 5.91 -12.13
C ALA A 143 -6.37 4.48 -11.60
N PHE A 144 -5.25 3.86 -11.21
CA PHE A 144 -5.29 2.56 -10.52
C PHE A 144 -4.07 2.40 -9.63
N ARG A 145 -4.16 1.52 -8.63
CA ARG A 145 -3.06 1.26 -7.71
C ARG A 145 -2.32 -0.01 -8.08
N VAL A 146 -1.01 0.09 -8.21
CA VAL A 146 -0.10 -1.05 -8.31
C VAL A 146 0.70 -1.21 -7.02
N VAL A 147 1.12 -2.45 -6.73
CA VAL A 147 1.99 -2.82 -5.60
C VAL A 147 3.31 -3.31 -6.19
N PHE A 148 4.45 -2.75 -5.75
CA PHE A 148 5.77 -3.11 -6.27
C PHE A 148 6.62 -3.89 -5.24
N LEU A 149 6.04 -4.95 -4.66
CA LEU A 149 6.72 -5.80 -3.67
C LEU A 149 7.44 -7.01 -4.28
N ALA A 150 7.10 -7.41 -5.50
CA ALA A 150 7.75 -8.50 -6.19
C ALA A 150 9.23 -8.22 -6.48
N SER A 151 9.99 -9.24 -6.87
CA SER A 151 11.38 -9.05 -7.25
C SER A 151 11.52 -8.13 -8.48
N PRO A 152 12.65 -7.44 -8.70
CA PRO A 152 12.84 -6.64 -9.92
C PRO A 152 12.63 -7.43 -11.22
N ALA A 153 13.02 -8.70 -11.26
CA ALA A 153 12.81 -9.57 -12.42
C ALA A 153 11.32 -9.83 -12.67
N ASP A 154 10.59 -10.26 -11.62
CA ASP A 154 9.14 -10.48 -11.72
C ASP A 154 8.39 -9.21 -12.11
N LEU A 155 8.79 -8.05 -11.55
CA LEU A 155 8.21 -6.76 -11.90
C LEU A 155 8.43 -6.40 -13.38
N ALA A 156 9.60 -6.72 -13.93
CA ALA A 156 9.87 -6.50 -15.35
C ALA A 156 8.91 -7.31 -16.22
N ASP A 157 8.75 -8.60 -15.96
CA ASP A 157 7.83 -9.49 -16.68
C ASP A 157 6.37 -9.06 -16.57
N ILE A 158 5.96 -8.65 -15.34
CA ILE A 158 4.62 -8.11 -15.09
C ILE A 158 4.37 -6.85 -15.93
N TYR A 159 5.32 -5.92 -15.98
CA TYR A 159 5.15 -4.69 -16.75
C TYR A 159 5.25 -4.90 -18.26
N ASP A 160 5.97 -5.91 -18.74
CA ASP A 160 5.96 -6.30 -20.16
C ASP A 160 4.58 -6.82 -20.57
N SER A 161 3.99 -7.69 -19.75
CA SER A 161 2.63 -8.20 -19.96
C SER A 161 1.57 -7.08 -19.88
N MET A 162 1.72 -6.17 -18.90
CA MET A 162 0.85 -5.00 -18.77
C MET A 162 0.97 -4.08 -20.00
N ALA A 163 2.17 -3.84 -20.50
CA ALA A 163 2.41 -3.00 -21.68
C ALA A 163 1.76 -3.59 -22.94
N ALA A 164 1.84 -4.90 -23.12
CA ALA A 164 1.19 -5.59 -24.23
C ALA A 164 -0.33 -5.43 -24.17
N PHE A 165 -0.93 -5.68 -23.01
CA PHE A 165 -2.37 -5.49 -22.81
C PHE A 165 -2.78 -4.03 -23.00
N THR A 166 -2.03 -3.07 -22.45
CA THR A 166 -2.35 -1.63 -22.56
C THR A 166 -2.43 -1.19 -24.01
N ARG A 167 -1.49 -1.61 -24.86
CA ARG A 167 -1.54 -1.31 -26.30
C ARG A 167 -2.82 -1.84 -26.96
N SER A 168 -3.19 -3.07 -26.65
CA SER A 168 -4.42 -3.68 -27.20
C SER A 168 -5.68 -2.96 -26.69
N PHE A 169 -5.71 -2.60 -25.41
CA PHE A 169 -6.83 -1.89 -24.80
C PHE A 169 -7.05 -0.49 -25.37
N LEU A 170 -5.96 0.24 -25.67
CA LEU A 170 -6.04 1.59 -26.26
C LEU A 170 -6.44 1.58 -27.74
N ALA A 171 -6.39 0.43 -28.40
CA ALA A 171 -6.81 0.28 -29.80
C ALA A 171 -8.30 -0.06 -29.97
N THR A 172 -9.03 -0.24 -28.85
CA THR A 172 -10.49 -0.54 -28.86
C THR A 172 -11.34 0.72 -28.69
#